data_aff9792e21ebf614b6eb06e5ba551d6e
#
_entry.id   aff9792e21ebf614b6eb06e5ba551d6e
#
_cell.length_a   1.000
_cell.length_b   1.000
_cell.length_c   1.000
_cell.angle_alpha   90.00
_cell.angle_beta   90.00
_cell.angle_gamma   90.00
#
_symmetry.space_group_name_H-M   'P 1'
#
loop_
_entity.id
_entity.type
_entity.pdbx_description
1 polymer ?
#
loop_
_entity_poly.entity_id
_entity_poly.type
_entity_poly.pdbx_seq_one_letter_code
_entity_poly.pdbx_strand_id
1 'polypeptide(L)'
;MLNEHKDESFYLEYKPKYKVFHELMSKRLTRVLLVSSIYDSFMLEEDGRLSDQIYEEFQNLNLRTLPRITRVSSAREALDLLQEKKYDLIITMRRVGDMDAFSFGRAVKEILDIPVILLLNNVVEINSLPAYENREGIDRIFAWNGDSKIFVAIIKHLEDKLLSLIHI
;
A
#
# COMPACT_ATOMS: atom_id res chain seq x y z
N MET A 1 8.32 -19.88 17.42
CA MET A 1 7.37 -20.85 17.96
C MET A 1 5.98 -20.25 18.15
N LEU A 2 5.83 -19.14 18.88
CA LEU A 2 4.52 -18.49 19.04
C LEU A 2 3.92 -17.97 17.74
N ASN A 3 4.73 -17.69 16.73
CA ASN A 3 4.27 -17.24 15.41
C ASN A 3 3.74 -18.39 14.53
N GLU A 4 4.19 -19.59 14.75
CA GLU A 4 3.77 -20.76 13.97
C GLU A 4 2.28 -21.09 14.21
N HIS A 5 1.83 -20.97 15.45
CA HIS A 5 0.42 -21.23 15.78
C HIS A 5 -0.55 -20.18 15.22
N LYS A 6 -0.12 -18.94 15.12
CA LYS A 6 -0.91 -17.89 14.47
C LYS A 6 -0.98 -18.12 12.96
N ASP A 7 0.10 -18.58 12.39
CA ASP A 7 0.16 -18.87 10.97
C ASP A 7 -0.72 -20.05 10.60
N GLU A 8 -0.76 -21.10 11.41
CA GLU A 8 -1.63 -22.25 11.16
C GLU A 8 -3.11 -21.90 11.18
N SER A 9 -3.56 -21.09 12.14
CA SER A 9 -4.96 -20.68 12.18
C SER A 9 -5.34 -19.80 11.00
N PHE A 10 -4.42 -18.95 10.56
CA PHE A 10 -4.57 -18.12 9.39
C PHE A 10 -4.66 -18.95 8.11
N TYR A 11 -3.82 -19.96 8.00
CA TYR A 11 -3.83 -20.89 6.88
C TYR A 11 -5.14 -21.69 6.78
N LEU A 12 -5.66 -22.16 7.89
CA LEU A 12 -6.93 -22.88 7.94
C LEU A 12 -8.09 -22.02 7.44
N GLU A 13 -8.07 -20.73 7.75
CA GLU A 13 -9.07 -19.78 7.28
C GLU A 13 -9.00 -19.59 5.75
N TYR A 14 -7.79 -19.59 5.17
CA TYR A 14 -7.59 -19.36 3.74
C TYR A 14 -7.53 -20.64 2.89
N LYS A 15 -7.52 -21.80 3.51
CA LYS A 15 -7.44 -23.09 2.82
C LYS A 15 -8.51 -23.30 1.74
N PRO A 16 -9.78 -22.85 1.90
CA PRO A 16 -10.76 -22.94 0.83
C PRO A 16 -10.45 -22.10 -0.40
N LYS A 17 -9.56 -21.12 -0.25
CA LYS A 17 -9.13 -20.22 -1.32
C LYS A 17 -7.76 -20.60 -1.92
N TYR A 18 -7.35 -21.85 -1.75
CA TYR A 18 -6.04 -22.34 -2.21
C TYR A 18 -5.78 -22.09 -3.70
N LYS A 19 -6.80 -22.19 -4.54
CA LYS A 19 -6.69 -21.87 -5.97
C LYS A 19 -6.35 -20.40 -6.24
N VAL A 20 -6.79 -19.51 -5.36
CA VAL A 20 -6.51 -18.08 -5.43
C VAL A 20 -5.06 -17.78 -5.09
N PHE A 21 -4.39 -18.63 -4.30
CA PHE A 21 -2.98 -18.46 -3.97
C PHE A 21 -2.07 -18.52 -5.18
N HIS A 22 -2.31 -19.41 -6.11
CA HIS A 22 -1.53 -19.47 -7.34
C HIS A 22 -1.68 -18.19 -8.16
N GLU A 23 -2.87 -17.60 -8.16
CA GLU A 23 -3.11 -16.30 -8.79
C GLU A 23 -2.42 -15.18 -8.04
N LEU A 24 -2.45 -15.19 -6.69
CA LEU A 24 -1.75 -14.21 -5.85
C LEU A 24 -0.22 -14.32 -5.97
N MET A 25 0.32 -15.51 -6.14
CA MET A 25 1.74 -15.72 -6.38
C MET A 25 2.22 -15.13 -7.70
N SER A 26 1.39 -15.20 -8.73
CA SER A 26 1.67 -14.58 -10.02
C SER A 26 1.43 -13.07 -10.01
N LYS A 27 0.65 -12.57 -9.04
CA LYS A 27 0.33 -11.15 -8.86
C LYS A 27 1.18 -10.54 -7.74
N ARG A 28 2.48 -10.45 -7.96
CA ARG A 28 3.35 -9.67 -7.07
C ARG A 28 2.96 -8.21 -7.14
N LEU A 29 3.37 -7.44 -6.12
CA LEU A 29 3.17 -6.00 -6.10
C LEU A 29 4.05 -5.36 -7.18
N THR A 30 3.56 -5.37 -8.41
CA THR A 30 4.28 -4.86 -9.57
C THR A 30 3.89 -3.43 -9.92
N ARG A 31 2.67 -3.03 -9.57
CA ARG A 31 2.15 -1.70 -9.86
C ARG A 31 1.56 -1.06 -8.62
N VAL A 32 2.14 0.04 -8.22
CA VAL A 32 1.73 0.83 -7.06
C VAL A 32 1.21 2.18 -7.53
N LEU A 33 0.03 2.55 -7.06
CA LEU A 33 -0.53 3.87 -7.29
C LEU A 33 -0.30 4.72 -6.04
N LEU A 34 0.46 5.80 -6.18
CA LEU A 34 0.68 6.77 -5.12
C LEU A 34 -0.19 8.00 -5.35
N VAL A 35 -1.09 8.26 -4.40
CA VAL A 35 -1.98 9.42 -4.44
C VAL A 35 -1.50 10.43 -3.42
N SER A 36 -0.96 11.54 -3.90
CA SER A 36 -0.39 12.59 -3.04
C SER A 36 -0.59 13.95 -3.68
N SER A 37 -0.82 14.97 -2.86
CA SER A 37 -0.90 16.34 -3.37
C SER A 37 0.43 16.74 -4.05
N ILE A 38 0.40 17.77 -4.87
CA ILE A 38 1.62 18.31 -5.52
C ILE A 38 2.67 18.68 -4.47
N TYR A 39 2.23 19.25 -3.37
CA TYR A 39 3.12 19.61 -2.27
C TYR A 39 3.75 18.37 -1.61
N ASP A 40 2.94 17.37 -1.28
CA ASP A 40 3.42 16.13 -0.68
C ASP A 40 4.35 15.38 -1.63
N SER A 41 4.03 15.36 -2.93
CA SER A 41 4.91 14.77 -3.95
C SER A 41 6.24 15.48 -4.01
N PHE A 42 6.24 16.79 -3.91
CA PHE A 42 7.46 17.58 -3.87
C PHE A 42 8.32 17.23 -2.64
N MET A 43 7.68 17.10 -1.47
CA MET A 43 8.36 16.70 -0.24
C MET A 43 8.91 15.28 -0.30
N LEU A 44 8.18 14.37 -0.94
CA LEU A 44 8.62 12.99 -1.15
C LEU A 44 9.79 12.90 -2.15
N GLU A 45 9.88 13.86 -3.07
CA GLU A 45 10.92 13.91 -4.09
C GLU A 45 11.91 15.06 -3.89
N GLU A 46 12.13 15.44 -2.65
CA GLU A 46 12.96 16.61 -2.31
C GLU A 46 14.28 16.68 -3.10
N ASP A 47 14.81 15.55 -3.52
CA ASP A 47 16.01 15.44 -4.35
C ASP A 47 15.76 14.85 -5.74
N GLY A 48 14.50 14.70 -6.16
CA GLY A 48 14.17 14.08 -7.46
C GLY A 48 14.59 12.63 -7.57
N ARG A 49 14.82 11.94 -6.46
CA ARG A 49 15.46 10.62 -6.40
C ARG A 49 14.62 9.53 -5.73
N LEU A 50 13.33 9.77 -5.50
CA LEU A 50 12.50 8.77 -4.81
C LEU A 50 12.59 7.40 -5.49
N SER A 51 12.49 7.37 -6.81
CA SER A 51 12.57 6.12 -7.57
C SER A 51 13.94 5.46 -7.46
N ASP A 52 15.00 6.26 -7.48
CA ASP A 52 16.38 5.75 -7.35
C ASP A 52 16.63 5.21 -5.93
N GLN A 53 16.16 5.90 -4.92
CA GLN A 53 16.28 5.46 -3.53
C GLN A 53 15.52 4.17 -3.28
N ILE A 54 14.33 4.05 -3.82
CA ILE A 54 13.54 2.81 -3.75
C ILE A 54 14.29 1.68 -4.45
N TYR A 55 14.85 1.94 -5.62
CA TYR A 55 15.63 0.97 -6.35
C TYR A 55 16.84 0.45 -5.57
N GLU A 56 17.61 1.34 -4.95
CA GLU A 56 18.75 0.98 -4.11
C GLU A 56 18.33 0.12 -2.92
N GLU A 57 17.26 0.48 -2.23
CA GLU A 57 16.76 -0.27 -1.10
C GLU A 57 16.24 -1.66 -1.52
N PHE A 58 15.61 -1.76 -2.67
CA PHE A 58 15.18 -3.04 -3.23
C PHE A 58 16.37 -3.96 -3.51
N GLN A 59 17.45 -3.41 -4.04
CA GLN A 59 18.68 -4.18 -4.25
C GLN A 59 19.30 -4.66 -2.94
N ASN A 60 19.37 -3.77 -1.94
CA ASN A 60 19.91 -4.09 -0.62
C ASN A 60 19.13 -5.18 0.10
N LEU A 61 17.82 -5.26 -0.13
CA LEU A 61 16.94 -6.24 0.50
C LEU A 61 16.74 -7.51 -0.35
N ASN A 62 17.43 -7.63 -1.48
CA ASN A 62 17.28 -8.75 -2.41
C ASN A 62 15.82 -8.99 -2.84
N LEU A 63 15.06 -7.94 -3.00
CA LEU A 63 13.69 -8.04 -3.48
C LEU A 63 13.68 -8.35 -4.97
N ARG A 64 12.87 -9.31 -5.36
CA ARG A 64 12.93 -9.90 -6.70
C ARG A 64 12.46 -8.99 -7.82
N THR A 65 11.56 -8.06 -7.52
CA THR A 65 10.94 -7.20 -8.54
C THR A 65 10.74 -5.79 -8.01
N LEU A 66 11.22 -4.82 -8.76
CA LEU A 66 10.98 -3.42 -8.48
C LEU A 66 9.57 -3.06 -8.93
N PRO A 67 8.68 -2.60 -8.05
CA PRO A 67 7.36 -2.16 -8.46
C PRO A 67 7.44 -0.86 -9.24
N ARG A 68 6.54 -0.71 -10.20
CA ARG A 68 6.35 0.54 -10.93
C ARG A 68 5.41 1.43 -10.12
N ILE A 69 5.89 2.59 -9.74
CA ILE A 69 5.11 3.58 -9.00
C ILE A 69 4.57 4.62 -9.97
N THR A 70 3.25 4.76 -10.00
CA THR A 70 2.57 5.83 -10.74
C THR A 70 2.02 6.81 -9.72
N ARG A 71 2.25 8.10 -9.91
CA ARG A 71 1.74 9.14 -9.01
C ARG A 71 0.65 9.94 -9.67
N VAL A 72 -0.36 10.24 -8.87
CA VAL A 72 -1.45 11.16 -9.22
C VAL A 72 -1.65 12.15 -8.08
N SER A 73 -2.19 13.30 -8.39
CA SER A 73 -2.29 14.41 -7.43
C SER A 73 -3.66 14.54 -6.78
N SER A 74 -4.63 13.77 -7.20
CA SER A 74 -5.99 13.82 -6.64
C SER A 74 -6.64 12.45 -6.60
N ALA A 75 -7.62 12.31 -5.70
CA ALA A 75 -8.44 11.11 -5.61
C ALA A 75 -9.21 10.85 -6.90
N ARG A 76 -9.69 11.91 -7.55
CA ARG A 76 -10.43 11.79 -8.82
C ARG A 76 -9.56 11.21 -9.92
N GLU A 77 -8.34 11.72 -10.10
CA GLU A 77 -7.39 11.15 -11.05
C GLU A 77 -7.11 9.68 -10.76
N ALA A 78 -6.95 9.35 -9.48
CA ALA A 78 -6.72 7.96 -9.06
C ALA A 78 -7.89 7.06 -9.44
N LEU A 79 -9.11 7.47 -9.15
CA LEU A 79 -10.31 6.68 -9.46
C LEU A 79 -10.49 6.49 -10.97
N ASP A 80 -10.22 7.54 -11.75
CA ASP A 80 -10.27 7.44 -13.21
C ASP A 80 -9.22 6.47 -13.75
N LEU A 81 -8.02 6.53 -13.21
CA LEU A 81 -6.92 5.66 -13.62
C LEU A 81 -7.17 4.20 -13.24
N LEU A 82 -7.80 3.95 -12.10
CA LEU A 82 -8.16 2.60 -11.66
C LEU A 82 -9.20 1.92 -12.57
N GLN A 83 -9.99 2.70 -13.30
CA GLN A 83 -10.92 2.16 -14.29
C GLN A 83 -10.22 1.70 -15.57
N GLU A 84 -9.06 2.28 -15.89
CA GLU A 84 -8.34 2.02 -17.11
C GLU A 84 -7.20 1.01 -16.93
N LYS A 85 -6.53 1.03 -15.78
CA LYS A 85 -5.33 0.24 -15.50
C LYS A 85 -5.46 -0.53 -14.20
N LYS A 86 -4.76 -1.66 -14.12
CA LYS A 86 -4.71 -2.48 -12.90
C LYS A 86 -3.55 -2.05 -12.03
N TYR A 87 -3.83 -1.95 -10.74
CA TYR A 87 -2.84 -1.70 -9.69
C TYR A 87 -2.96 -2.76 -8.61
N ASP A 88 -1.85 -3.04 -7.95
CA ASP A 88 -1.78 -4.08 -6.91
C ASP A 88 -1.84 -3.48 -5.50
N LEU A 89 -1.52 -2.20 -5.39
CA LEU A 89 -1.45 -1.47 -4.12
C LEU A 89 -1.72 0.00 -4.37
N ILE A 90 -2.47 0.61 -3.46
CA ILE A 90 -2.64 2.06 -3.41
C ILE A 90 -2.03 2.58 -2.12
N ILE A 91 -1.17 3.58 -2.24
CA ILE A 91 -0.66 4.36 -1.12
C ILE A 91 -1.23 5.77 -1.26
N THR A 92 -1.98 6.22 -0.27
CA THR A 92 -2.60 7.54 -0.30
C THR A 92 -2.15 8.38 0.89
N MET A 93 -1.97 9.67 0.65
CA MET A 93 -1.81 10.66 1.70
C MET A 93 -3.18 11.00 2.29
N ARG A 94 -3.21 11.71 3.42
CA ARG A 94 -4.45 11.95 4.17
C ARG A 94 -5.47 12.81 3.41
N ARG A 95 -4.99 13.84 2.72
CA ARG A 95 -5.84 14.68 1.88
C ARG A 95 -5.33 14.66 0.45
N VAL A 96 -6.19 14.27 -0.45
CA VAL A 96 -5.82 14.06 -1.84
C VAL A 96 -6.74 14.85 -2.77
N GLY A 97 -6.58 16.17 -2.70
CA GLY A 97 -7.34 17.10 -3.50
C GLY A 97 -8.74 17.35 -2.90
N ASP A 98 -9.73 16.80 -3.55
CA ASP A 98 -11.15 17.03 -3.28
C ASP A 98 -11.77 16.08 -2.24
N MET A 99 -11.00 15.11 -1.75
CA MET A 99 -11.54 14.09 -0.84
C MET A 99 -10.47 13.66 0.19
N ASP A 100 -10.92 13.23 1.37
CA ASP A 100 -10.01 12.65 2.34
C ASP A 100 -9.70 11.18 1.99
N ALA A 101 -8.64 10.65 2.61
CA ALA A 101 -8.17 9.30 2.33
C ALA A 101 -9.20 8.21 2.65
N PHE A 102 -10.01 8.40 3.68
CA PHE A 102 -11.01 7.41 4.10
C PHE A 102 -12.15 7.34 3.09
N SER A 103 -12.64 8.49 2.63
CA SER A 103 -13.65 8.57 1.57
C SER A 103 -13.11 7.98 0.26
N PHE A 104 -11.87 8.29 -0.07
CA PHE A 104 -11.19 7.71 -1.23
C PHE A 104 -11.06 6.18 -1.11
N GLY A 105 -10.60 5.69 0.03
CA GLY A 105 -10.47 4.26 0.29
C GLY A 105 -11.80 3.52 0.16
N ARG A 106 -12.88 4.07 0.68
CA ARG A 106 -14.22 3.48 0.52
C ARG A 106 -14.64 3.44 -0.94
N ALA A 107 -14.40 4.52 -1.69
CA ALA A 107 -14.70 4.56 -3.12
C ALA A 107 -13.90 3.50 -3.90
N VAL A 108 -12.64 3.31 -3.57
CA VAL A 108 -11.81 2.25 -4.16
C VAL A 108 -12.40 0.86 -3.86
N LYS A 109 -12.75 0.61 -2.61
CA LYS A 109 -13.28 -0.69 -2.17
C LYS A 109 -14.62 -1.04 -2.81
N GLU A 110 -15.38 -0.07 -3.27
CA GLU A 110 -16.61 -0.32 -4.02
C GLU A 110 -16.35 -0.92 -5.41
N ILE A 111 -15.18 -0.63 -6.00
CA ILE A 111 -14.85 -1.07 -7.36
C ILE A 111 -13.75 -2.12 -7.42
N LEU A 112 -12.85 -2.16 -6.44
CA LEU A 112 -11.69 -3.05 -6.45
C LEU A 112 -11.40 -3.58 -5.05
N ASP A 113 -10.86 -4.79 -4.99
CA ASP A 113 -10.37 -5.40 -3.76
C ASP A 113 -8.85 -5.45 -3.77
N ILE A 114 -8.24 -4.28 -3.61
CA ILE A 114 -6.78 -4.13 -3.50
C ILE A 114 -6.43 -3.40 -2.21
N PRO A 115 -5.24 -3.63 -1.63
CA PRO A 115 -4.83 -2.95 -0.42
C PRO A 115 -4.75 -1.43 -0.62
N VAL A 116 -5.29 -0.69 0.34
CA VAL A 116 -5.20 0.77 0.40
C VAL A 116 -4.48 1.15 1.69
N ILE A 117 -3.34 1.77 1.55
CA ILE A 117 -2.48 2.17 2.66
C ILE A 117 -2.55 3.69 2.83
N LEU A 118 -2.80 4.13 4.04
CA LEU A 118 -2.71 5.55 4.39
C LEU A 118 -1.32 5.87 4.90
N LEU A 119 -0.67 6.82 4.27
CA LEU A 119 0.62 7.34 4.70
C LEU A 119 0.44 8.73 5.32
N LEU A 120 0.74 8.84 6.59
CA LEU A 120 0.68 10.10 7.33
C LEU A 120 2.00 10.85 7.24
N ASN A 121 1.95 12.18 7.24
CA ASN A 121 3.15 13.01 7.16
C ASN A 121 4.00 12.96 8.45
N ASN A 122 3.36 12.67 9.57
CA ASN A 122 4.06 12.52 10.84
C ASN A 122 3.21 11.72 11.84
N VAL A 123 3.86 11.29 12.91
CA VAL A 123 3.23 10.47 13.96
C VAL A 123 2.13 11.24 14.71
N VAL A 124 2.25 12.57 14.79
CA VAL A 124 1.27 13.41 15.52
C VAL A 124 -0.10 13.36 14.87
N GLU A 125 -0.18 13.18 13.56
CA GLU A 125 -1.45 13.07 12.85
C GLU A 125 -2.28 11.85 13.27
N ILE A 126 -1.66 10.85 13.89
CA ILE A 126 -2.37 9.67 14.39
C ILE A 126 -3.46 10.07 15.39
N ASN A 127 -3.20 11.07 16.22
CA ASN A 127 -4.14 11.55 17.22
C ASN A 127 -5.40 12.23 16.64
N SER A 128 -5.31 12.69 15.41
CA SER A 128 -6.42 13.37 14.72
C SER A 128 -7.16 12.46 13.75
N LEU A 129 -6.84 11.18 13.73
CA LEU A 129 -7.56 10.21 12.90
C LEU A 129 -8.96 9.94 13.46
N PRO A 130 -9.92 9.60 12.59
CA PRO A 130 -11.22 9.15 13.07
C PRO A 130 -11.10 7.89 13.92
N ALA A 131 -12.13 7.61 14.72
CA ALA A 131 -12.20 6.40 15.50
C ALA A 131 -12.00 5.16 14.61
N TYR A 132 -11.45 4.10 15.17
CA TYR A 132 -11.15 2.87 14.42
C TYR A 132 -12.33 2.36 13.59
N GLU A 133 -13.54 2.50 14.12
CA GLU A 133 -14.79 2.11 13.47
C GLU A 133 -15.07 2.88 12.17
N ASN A 134 -14.51 4.10 12.04
CA ASN A 134 -14.71 4.97 10.89
C ASN A 134 -13.53 4.95 9.92
N ARG A 135 -12.64 3.98 10.05
CA ARG A 135 -11.46 3.81 9.19
C ARG A 135 -11.68 2.82 8.05
N GLU A 136 -12.92 2.58 7.69
CA GLU A 136 -13.26 1.73 6.57
C GLU A 136 -12.60 2.22 5.28
N GLY A 137 -12.20 1.30 4.44
CA GLY A 137 -11.54 1.61 3.18
C GLY A 137 -10.02 1.72 3.27
N ILE A 138 -9.45 1.80 4.47
CA ILE A 138 -8.00 1.84 4.70
C ILE A 138 -7.59 0.53 5.39
N ASP A 139 -6.66 -0.20 4.80
CA ASP A 139 -6.20 -1.48 5.32
C ASP A 139 -5.10 -1.33 6.36
N ARG A 140 -4.20 -0.37 6.18
CA ARG A 140 -3.09 -0.11 7.09
C ARG A 140 -2.74 1.38 7.09
N ILE A 141 -2.16 1.84 8.20
CA ILE A 141 -1.70 3.22 8.37
C ILE A 141 -0.23 3.20 8.74
N PHE A 142 0.56 3.98 8.03
CA PHE A 142 1.98 4.18 8.30
C PHE A 142 2.26 5.67 8.48
N ALA A 143 3.24 6.01 9.30
CA ALA A 143 3.70 7.38 9.43
C ALA A 143 5.03 7.55 8.69
N TRP A 144 5.10 8.56 7.83
CA TRP A 144 6.32 8.90 7.13
C TRP A 144 7.17 9.85 7.97
N ASN A 145 8.43 9.57 8.04
CA ASN A 145 9.39 10.36 8.83
C ASN A 145 10.38 11.15 7.94
N GLY A 146 10.07 11.30 6.66
CA GLY A 146 10.96 11.94 5.69
C GLY A 146 11.89 10.97 4.97
N ASP A 147 11.84 9.69 5.30
CA ASP A 147 12.70 8.67 4.71
C ASP A 147 11.90 7.82 3.70
N SER A 148 12.38 7.77 2.47
CA SER A 148 11.79 6.98 1.39
C SER A 148 11.78 5.46 1.66
N LYS A 149 12.55 4.99 2.60
CA LYS A 149 12.56 3.59 3.04
C LYS A 149 11.19 3.10 3.49
N ILE A 150 10.30 4.01 3.90
CA ILE A 150 8.94 3.65 4.29
C ILE A 150 8.18 2.97 3.14
N PHE A 151 8.40 3.38 1.89
CA PHE A 151 7.74 2.77 0.73
C PHE A 151 8.19 1.33 0.54
N VAL A 152 9.48 1.09 0.67
CA VAL A 152 10.04 -0.26 0.60
C VAL A 152 9.52 -1.12 1.75
N ALA A 153 9.46 -0.57 2.95
CA ALA A 153 8.93 -1.25 4.12
C ALA A 153 7.45 -1.66 3.94
N ILE A 154 6.65 -0.76 3.39
CA ILE A 154 5.22 -1.04 3.08
C ILE A 154 5.11 -2.17 2.07
N ILE A 155 5.83 -2.08 0.96
CA ILE A 155 5.79 -3.06 -0.12
C ILE A 155 6.27 -4.42 0.40
N LYS A 156 7.38 -4.44 1.11
CA LYS A 156 7.91 -5.66 1.69
C LYS A 156 6.94 -6.29 2.70
N HIS A 157 6.35 -5.50 3.56
CA HIS A 157 5.36 -5.99 4.54
C HIS A 157 4.20 -6.69 3.85
N LEU A 158 3.68 -6.11 2.78
CA LEU A 158 2.57 -6.68 2.03
C LEU A 158 2.99 -7.92 1.25
N GLU A 159 4.17 -7.91 0.64
CA GLU A 159 4.71 -9.09 -0.06
C GLU A 159 4.96 -10.24 0.91
N ASP A 160 5.56 -9.98 2.07
CA ASP A 160 5.79 -10.99 3.10
C ASP A 160 4.46 -11.58 3.60
N LYS A 161 3.45 -10.76 3.74
CA LYS A 161 2.11 -11.20 4.13
C LYS A 161 1.49 -12.10 3.06
N LEU A 162 1.64 -11.77 1.79
CA LEU A 162 1.22 -12.63 0.68
C LEU A 162 2.00 -13.93 0.64
N LEU A 163 3.32 -13.88 0.85
CA LEU A 163 4.19 -15.05 0.90
C LEU A 163 3.85 -15.96 2.09
N SER A 164 3.49 -15.41 3.24
CA SER A 164 3.08 -16.21 4.40
C SER A 164 1.82 -17.02 4.13
N LEU A 165 0.96 -16.58 3.21
CA LEU A 165 -0.22 -17.31 2.76
C LEU A 165 0.13 -18.51 1.86
N ILE A 166 1.35 -18.57 1.36
CA ILE A 166 1.81 -19.55 0.38
C ILE A 166 2.62 -20.69 1.01
N HIS A 167 3.26 -20.44 2.14
CA HIS A 167 4.09 -21.41 2.86
C HIS A 167 3.26 -22.32 3.78
N ILE A 168 2.46 -23.14 3.18
CA ILE A 168 1.70 -24.15 3.94
C ILE A 168 2.32 -25.51 3.77
#